data_70203ec4bcd26bb04ab0e4834111bf49
#
_entry.id   70203ec4bcd26bb04ab0e4834111bf49
#
_cell.length_a   1.000
_cell.length_b   1.000
_cell.length_c   1.000
_cell.angle_alpha   90.00
_cell.angle_beta   90.00
_cell.angle_gamma   90.00
#
_symmetry.space_group_name_H-M   'P 1'
#
loop_
_entity.id
_entity.type
_entity.pdbx_description
1 polymer ?
#
loop_
_entity_poly.entity_id
_entity_poly.type
_entity_poly.pdbx_seq_one_letter_code
_entity_poly.pdbx_strand_id
1 'polypeptide(L)'
;NKVNGPKSSGSRGSFSTLHNYVIPEYEKNDDGTPKLPIKISQIMIIKKLGHVVYDRPNYHTERYIYPVGYEAERMFTSIEDPNGKAWYVEKIMDGGDYPLFHVEMKNDEKKRVFEGSAPSKPWTDIVKYIENRKEKLKIGVSRCTTISGPEMFGLYSPLGSHLVQN
;
A
#
# COMPACT_ATOMS: atom_id res chain seq x y z
N ASN A 1 62.50 -13.06 -22.93
CA ASN A 1 61.82 -13.52 -21.73
C ASN A 1 60.82 -12.48 -21.31
N LYS A 2 59.53 -12.69 -21.66
CA LYS A 2 58.41 -11.86 -21.19
C LYS A 2 57.82 -12.55 -19.98
N VAL A 3 57.80 -11.84 -18.88
CA VAL A 3 57.12 -12.26 -17.64
C VAL A 3 55.72 -11.68 -17.71
N ASN A 4 54.69 -12.56 -17.77
CA ASN A 4 53.31 -12.18 -17.67
C ASN A 4 52.93 -12.05 -16.19
N GLY A 5 52.54 -10.85 -15.76
CA GLY A 5 51.96 -10.62 -14.45
C GLY A 5 50.46 -10.95 -14.41
N PRO A 6 49.90 -11.34 -13.28
CA PRO A 6 48.52 -11.77 -13.17
C PRO A 6 47.55 -10.60 -13.29
N LYS A 7 46.52 -10.76 -14.11
CA LYS A 7 45.41 -9.83 -14.23
C LYS A 7 44.53 -9.93 -12.97
N SER A 8 44.49 -8.86 -12.20
CA SER A 8 43.54 -8.73 -11.12
C SER A 8 42.11 -8.61 -11.69
N SER A 9 41.27 -9.59 -11.40
CA SER A 9 39.84 -9.50 -11.66
C SER A 9 39.21 -8.50 -10.67
N GLY A 10 38.92 -7.30 -11.15
CA GLY A 10 38.16 -6.36 -10.40
C GLY A 10 36.74 -6.87 -10.20
N SER A 11 36.38 -7.16 -8.96
CA SER A 11 34.99 -7.40 -8.59
C SER A 11 34.20 -6.12 -8.84
N ARG A 12 33.30 -6.17 -9.81
CA ARG A 12 32.30 -5.12 -10.01
C ARG A 12 31.35 -5.19 -8.81
N GLY A 13 31.56 -4.32 -7.83
CA GLY A 13 30.59 -4.05 -6.80
C GLY A 13 29.29 -3.64 -7.46
N SER A 14 28.21 -4.34 -7.17
CA SER A 14 26.87 -3.91 -7.55
C SER A 14 26.61 -2.60 -6.83
N PHE A 15 26.62 -1.50 -7.57
CA PHE A 15 26.05 -0.25 -7.09
C PHE A 15 24.54 -0.48 -6.95
N SER A 16 24.11 -0.78 -5.73
CA SER A 16 22.72 -0.56 -5.39
C SER A 16 22.50 0.94 -5.56
N THR A 17 21.74 1.31 -6.56
CA THR A 17 21.21 2.66 -6.69
C THR A 17 20.28 2.86 -5.48
N LEU A 18 20.85 3.36 -4.39
CA LEU A 18 20.10 3.97 -3.32
C LEU A 18 19.41 5.17 -3.96
N HIS A 19 18.19 4.99 -4.41
CA HIS A 19 17.33 6.11 -4.68
C HIS A 19 17.20 6.83 -3.34
N ASN A 20 17.84 7.99 -3.23
CA ASN A 20 17.66 8.90 -2.11
C ASN A 20 16.23 9.42 -2.18
N TYR A 21 15.28 8.62 -1.69
CA TYR A 21 13.91 9.07 -1.50
C TYR A 21 13.93 10.12 -0.38
N VAL A 22 13.66 11.35 -0.75
CA VAL A 22 13.42 12.40 0.24
C VAL A 22 12.11 12.05 0.95
N ILE A 23 12.21 11.73 2.23
CA ILE A 23 11.04 11.49 3.06
C ILE A 23 10.42 12.86 3.37
N PRO A 24 9.15 13.10 3.00
CA PRO A 24 8.48 14.35 3.33
C PRO A 24 8.46 14.59 4.85
N GLU A 25 8.57 15.84 5.24
CA GLU A 25 8.41 16.22 6.63
C GLU A 25 7.01 15.88 7.15
N TYR A 26 6.94 15.45 8.38
CA TYR A 26 5.70 15.16 9.08
C TYR A 26 5.78 15.61 10.54
N GLU A 27 4.64 15.92 11.11
CA GLU A 27 4.56 16.34 12.51
C GLU A 27 4.82 15.18 13.48
N LYS A 28 5.47 15.46 14.57
CA LYS A 28 5.76 14.49 15.63
C LYS A 28 5.18 14.98 16.96
N ASN A 29 4.81 14.00 17.78
CA ASN A 29 4.46 14.24 19.18
C ASN A 29 5.74 14.56 20.01
N ASP A 30 5.58 15.01 21.24
CA ASP A 30 6.69 15.36 22.13
C ASP A 30 7.62 14.16 22.43
N ASP A 31 7.09 12.94 22.36
CA ASP A 31 7.85 11.70 22.54
C ASP A 31 8.58 11.22 21.26
N GLY A 32 8.51 11.98 20.17
CA GLY A 32 9.13 11.66 18.88
C GLY A 32 8.30 10.74 17.99
N THR A 33 7.15 10.23 18.45
CA THR A 33 6.24 9.42 17.62
C THR A 33 5.53 10.27 16.59
N PRO A 34 5.17 9.70 15.42
CA PRO A 34 4.41 10.42 14.40
C PRO A 34 3.05 10.88 14.94
N LYS A 35 2.69 12.14 14.64
CA LYS A 35 1.38 12.68 14.97
C LYS A 35 0.37 12.25 13.91
N LEU A 36 -0.59 11.42 14.30
CA LEU A 36 -1.63 10.91 13.41
C LEU A 36 -2.91 11.76 13.50
N PRO A 37 -3.69 11.88 12.43
CA PRO A 37 -3.50 11.30 11.10
C PRO A 37 -2.43 12.04 10.28
N ILE A 38 -1.80 11.34 9.33
CA ILE A 38 -0.78 11.90 8.43
C ILE A 38 -1.29 11.85 6.99
N LYS A 39 -1.39 13.00 6.35
CA LYS A 39 -1.71 13.13 4.93
C LYS A 39 -0.46 12.82 4.11
N ILE A 40 -0.45 11.68 3.41
CA ILE A 40 0.64 11.31 2.50
C ILE A 40 0.54 12.05 1.17
N SER A 41 -0.68 12.21 0.67
CA SER A 41 -0.99 12.88 -0.59
C SER A 41 -2.40 13.45 -0.56
N GLN A 42 -2.83 14.07 -1.66
CA GLN A 42 -4.19 14.59 -1.79
C GLN A 42 -5.28 13.52 -1.70
N ILE A 43 -4.90 12.26 -1.94
CA ILE A 43 -5.83 11.12 -2.03
C ILE A 43 -5.55 10.03 -0.99
N MET A 44 -4.66 10.27 -0.03
CA MET A 44 -4.26 9.25 0.94
C MET A 44 -3.91 9.83 2.31
N ILE A 45 -4.48 9.24 3.35
CA ILE A 45 -4.28 9.62 4.75
C ILE A 45 -4.00 8.37 5.58
N ILE A 46 -2.92 8.35 6.36
CA ILE A 46 -2.65 7.30 7.33
C ILE A 46 -3.30 7.67 8.67
N LYS A 47 -4.14 6.78 9.19
CA LYS A 47 -4.86 6.95 10.46
C LYS A 47 -4.20 6.25 11.63
N LYS A 48 -3.68 5.05 11.41
CA LYS A 48 -3.03 4.21 12.42
C LYS A 48 -1.87 3.46 11.77
N LEU A 49 -0.75 3.35 12.48
CA LEU A 49 0.42 2.63 11.99
C LEU A 49 0.38 1.13 12.31
N GLY A 50 -0.39 0.72 13.33
CA GLY A 50 -0.43 -0.65 13.78
C GLY A 50 0.89 -1.09 14.44
N HIS A 51 1.11 -2.39 14.49
CA HIS A 51 2.33 -2.98 15.01
C HIS A 51 2.86 -4.08 14.09
N VAL A 52 4.18 -4.18 13.99
CA VAL A 52 4.85 -5.16 13.14
C VAL A 52 4.82 -6.52 13.82
N VAL A 53 4.45 -7.55 13.06
CA VAL A 53 4.43 -8.95 13.49
C VAL A 53 5.68 -9.64 12.94
N TYR A 54 6.68 -9.86 13.80
CA TYR A 54 7.99 -10.38 13.37
C TYR A 54 8.04 -11.90 13.25
N ASP A 55 7.20 -12.62 14.00
CA ASP A 55 7.20 -14.07 14.15
C ASP A 55 6.36 -14.82 13.10
N ARG A 56 5.64 -14.09 12.24
CA ARG A 56 4.82 -14.68 11.18
C ARG A 56 5.31 -14.24 9.81
N PRO A 57 5.82 -15.17 8.96
CA PRO A 57 6.51 -14.81 7.71
C PRO A 57 5.62 -14.15 6.66
N ASN A 58 4.31 -14.40 6.68
CA ASN A 58 3.39 -13.85 5.68
C ASN A 58 3.00 -12.38 5.93
N TYR A 59 3.45 -11.79 7.05
CA TYR A 59 3.19 -10.39 7.39
C TYR A 59 4.27 -9.43 6.87
N HIS A 60 5.16 -9.92 6.04
CA HIS A 60 6.14 -9.11 5.34
C HIS A 60 6.57 -9.77 4.03
N THR A 61 7.10 -8.97 3.13
CA THR A 61 7.81 -9.42 1.94
C THR A 61 9.20 -8.80 1.94
N GLU A 62 10.01 -9.06 0.93
CA GLU A 62 11.31 -8.38 0.79
C GLU A 62 11.19 -6.86 0.68
N ARG A 63 10.03 -6.35 0.24
CA ARG A 63 9.80 -4.93 -0.03
C ARG A 63 8.86 -4.26 0.96
N TYR A 64 7.94 -5.00 1.56
CA TYR A 64 6.83 -4.42 2.32
C TYR A 64 6.64 -5.12 3.67
N ILE A 65 6.22 -4.34 4.64
CA ILE A 65 5.77 -4.80 5.96
C ILE A 65 4.27 -4.54 6.03
N TYR A 66 3.53 -5.52 6.56
CA TYR A 66 2.08 -5.45 6.75
C TYR A 66 1.77 -5.44 8.25
N PRO A 67 1.72 -4.25 8.89
CA PRO A 67 1.48 -4.17 10.33
C PRO A 67 0.02 -4.43 10.66
N VAL A 68 -0.21 -5.21 11.69
CA VAL A 68 -1.56 -5.45 12.22
C VAL A 68 -2.06 -4.20 12.93
N GLY A 69 -3.28 -3.79 12.63
CA GLY A 69 -3.88 -2.57 13.14
C GLY A 69 -3.59 -1.32 12.30
N TYR A 70 -2.85 -1.45 11.20
CA TYR A 70 -2.68 -0.38 10.22
C TYR A 70 -4.04 0.03 9.66
N GLU A 71 -4.28 1.33 9.58
CA GLU A 71 -5.49 1.90 8.99
C GLU A 71 -5.14 3.14 8.19
N ALA A 72 -5.64 3.21 6.98
CA ALA A 72 -5.51 4.35 6.08
C ALA A 72 -6.84 4.66 5.41
N GLU A 73 -6.94 5.85 4.86
CA GLU A 73 -8.03 6.23 3.98
C GLU A 73 -7.49 6.61 2.62
N ARG A 74 -8.15 6.14 1.57
CA ARG A 74 -7.79 6.41 0.19
C ARG A 74 -8.98 6.86 -0.62
N MET A 75 -8.78 7.87 -1.47
CA MET A 75 -9.77 8.30 -2.45
C MET A 75 -9.67 7.44 -3.71
N PHE A 76 -10.80 6.99 -4.19
CA PHE A 76 -10.92 6.19 -5.40
C PHE A 76 -12.31 6.35 -6.02
N THR A 77 -12.51 5.81 -7.20
CA THR A 77 -13.82 5.79 -7.85
C THR A 77 -14.86 5.13 -6.95
N SER A 78 -16.03 5.76 -6.80
CA SER A 78 -17.11 5.24 -5.97
C SER A 78 -17.71 3.95 -6.55
N ILE A 79 -17.96 2.96 -5.68
CA ILE A 79 -18.68 1.75 -6.05
C ILE A 79 -20.18 1.99 -6.24
N GLU A 80 -20.71 3.08 -5.69
CA GLU A 80 -22.13 3.47 -5.84
C GLU A 80 -22.35 4.33 -7.08
N ASP A 81 -21.50 5.32 -7.29
CA ASP A 81 -21.52 6.23 -8.44
C ASP A 81 -20.17 6.19 -9.17
N PRO A 82 -20.03 5.40 -10.27
CA PRO A 82 -18.78 5.29 -11.00
C PRO A 82 -18.29 6.58 -11.66
N ASN A 83 -19.11 7.61 -11.75
CA ASN A 83 -18.71 8.95 -12.21
C ASN A 83 -18.13 9.81 -11.08
N GLY A 84 -18.29 9.40 -9.83
CA GLY A 84 -17.84 10.12 -8.65
C GLY A 84 -16.65 9.45 -7.98
N LYS A 85 -16.12 10.16 -6.98
CA LYS A 85 -15.05 9.69 -6.09
C LYS A 85 -15.60 9.52 -4.68
N ALA A 86 -14.98 8.62 -3.93
CA ALA A 86 -15.29 8.39 -2.53
C ALA A 86 -14.01 8.08 -1.75
N TRP A 87 -14.07 8.23 -0.44
CA TRP A 87 -13.04 7.78 0.47
C TRP A 87 -13.29 6.33 0.87
N TYR A 88 -12.25 5.52 0.86
CA TYR A 88 -12.25 4.13 1.30
C TYR A 88 -11.41 4.00 2.56
N VAL A 89 -11.90 3.22 3.51
CA VAL A 89 -11.13 2.84 4.70
C VAL A 89 -10.41 1.54 4.42
N GLU A 90 -9.10 1.55 4.62
CA GLU A 90 -8.21 0.41 4.41
C GLU A 90 -7.64 -0.04 5.75
N LYS A 91 -7.78 -1.33 6.06
CA LYS A 91 -7.27 -1.90 7.31
C LYS A 91 -6.46 -3.15 7.03
N ILE A 92 -5.39 -3.32 7.80
CA ILE A 92 -4.65 -4.58 7.87
C ILE A 92 -4.93 -5.20 9.24
N MET A 93 -5.56 -6.36 9.24
CA MET A 93 -5.99 -7.04 10.44
C MET A 93 -5.28 -8.38 10.59
N ASP A 94 -5.33 -8.94 11.78
CA ASP A 94 -4.83 -10.27 12.05
C ASP A 94 -5.78 -11.32 11.45
N GLY A 95 -5.32 -12.02 10.42
CA GLY A 95 -6.04 -13.11 9.77
C GLY A 95 -5.52 -14.49 10.14
N GLY A 96 -4.65 -14.59 11.14
CA GLY A 96 -3.97 -15.83 11.50
C GLY A 96 -2.62 -15.97 10.80
N ASP A 97 -2.43 -17.00 9.99
CA ASP A 97 -1.18 -17.21 9.25
C ASP A 97 -0.92 -16.13 8.20
N TYR A 98 -1.95 -15.53 7.67
CA TYR A 98 -1.90 -14.43 6.69
C TYR A 98 -2.56 -13.18 7.25
N PRO A 99 -2.08 -11.99 6.88
CA PRO A 99 -2.81 -10.76 7.21
C PRO A 99 -4.15 -10.74 6.47
N LEU A 100 -5.12 -10.08 7.07
CA LEU A 100 -6.41 -9.80 6.45
C LEU A 100 -6.42 -8.34 5.99
N PHE A 101 -6.45 -8.14 4.68
CA PHE A 101 -6.60 -6.83 4.06
C PHE A 101 -8.07 -6.53 3.86
N HIS A 102 -8.56 -5.50 4.53
CA HIS A 102 -9.96 -5.11 4.58
C HIS A 102 -10.14 -3.72 4.00
N VAL A 103 -11.05 -3.58 3.05
CA VAL A 103 -11.39 -2.29 2.44
C VAL A 103 -12.89 -2.12 2.39
N GLU A 104 -13.36 -0.95 2.78
CA GLU A 104 -14.76 -0.55 2.68
C GLU A 104 -14.88 0.91 2.27
N MET A 105 -15.88 1.25 1.48
CA MET A 105 -16.18 2.63 1.13
C MET A 105 -16.84 3.35 2.32
N LYS A 106 -16.35 4.52 2.67
CA LYS A 106 -16.96 5.34 3.74
C LYS A 106 -18.38 5.73 3.36
N ASN A 107 -19.27 5.70 4.36
CA ASN A 107 -20.67 6.06 4.21
C ASN A 107 -21.45 5.21 3.19
N ASP A 108 -21.00 3.97 2.96
CA ASP A 108 -21.75 3.02 2.17
C ASP A 108 -22.95 2.48 2.97
N GLU A 109 -24.16 2.85 2.58
CA GLU A 109 -25.38 2.40 3.23
C GLU A 109 -25.54 0.88 3.21
N LYS A 110 -25.04 0.23 2.16
CA LYS A 110 -25.08 -1.23 2.01
C LYS A 110 -23.97 -1.93 2.77
N LYS A 111 -23.01 -1.19 3.33
CA LYS A 111 -21.88 -1.71 4.14
C LYS A 111 -21.13 -2.85 3.46
N ARG A 112 -20.83 -2.69 2.17
CA ARG A 112 -20.08 -3.66 1.39
C ARG A 112 -18.62 -3.70 1.86
N VAL A 113 -18.10 -4.91 2.04
CA VAL A 113 -16.74 -5.17 2.50
C VAL A 113 -15.99 -5.97 1.46
N PHE A 114 -14.75 -5.59 1.21
CA PHE A 114 -13.84 -6.29 0.31
C PHE A 114 -12.62 -6.74 1.11
N GLU A 115 -12.32 -8.03 1.08
CA GLU A 115 -11.27 -8.60 1.90
C GLU A 115 -10.43 -9.60 1.12
N GLY A 116 -9.20 -9.83 1.60
CA GLY A 116 -8.32 -10.84 1.06
C GLY A 116 -7.04 -10.98 1.88
N SER A 117 -6.29 -12.05 1.62
CA SER A 117 -5.00 -12.32 2.26
C SER A 117 -3.80 -11.62 1.59
N ALA A 118 -4.04 -10.95 0.49
CA ALA A 118 -3.07 -10.11 -0.21
C ALA A 118 -3.62 -8.70 -0.39
N PRO A 119 -2.77 -7.66 -0.40
CA PRO A 119 -3.24 -6.27 -0.48
C PRO A 119 -3.93 -5.93 -1.81
N SER A 120 -3.61 -6.63 -2.89
CA SER A 120 -4.25 -6.43 -4.19
C SER A 120 -5.66 -7.01 -4.28
N LYS A 121 -5.99 -8.03 -3.49
CA LYS A 121 -7.27 -8.76 -3.61
C LYS A 121 -8.50 -7.89 -3.40
N PRO A 122 -8.64 -7.12 -2.29
CA PRO A 122 -9.81 -6.27 -2.11
C PRO A 122 -9.93 -5.21 -3.20
N TRP A 123 -8.85 -4.61 -3.65
CA TRP A 123 -8.87 -3.59 -4.69
C TRP A 123 -9.19 -4.16 -6.08
N THR A 124 -8.70 -5.35 -6.39
CA THR A 124 -9.08 -6.06 -7.62
C THR A 124 -10.58 -6.31 -7.66
N ASP A 125 -11.16 -6.73 -6.54
CA ASP A 125 -12.60 -6.96 -6.44
C ASP A 125 -13.41 -5.66 -6.52
N ILE A 126 -12.92 -4.57 -5.93
CA ILE A 126 -13.53 -3.23 -6.05
C ILE A 126 -13.56 -2.77 -7.51
N VAL A 127 -12.45 -2.91 -8.22
CA VAL A 127 -12.38 -2.52 -9.64
C VAL A 127 -13.33 -3.35 -10.50
N LYS A 128 -13.41 -4.65 -10.28
CA LYS A 128 -14.39 -5.52 -10.97
C LYS A 128 -15.82 -5.10 -10.67
N TYR A 129 -16.11 -4.76 -9.42
CA TYR A 129 -17.43 -4.27 -9.03
C TYR A 129 -17.79 -2.98 -9.76
N ILE A 130 -16.86 -2.03 -9.82
CA ILE A 130 -17.03 -0.76 -10.52
C ILE A 130 -17.23 -0.99 -12.03
N GLU A 131 -16.42 -1.84 -12.65
CA GLU A 131 -16.55 -2.16 -14.08
C GLU A 131 -17.91 -2.80 -14.42
N ASN A 132 -18.36 -3.74 -13.60
CA ASN A 132 -19.68 -4.35 -13.75
C ASN A 132 -20.82 -3.32 -13.63
N ARG A 133 -20.68 -2.37 -12.71
CA ARG A 133 -21.65 -1.31 -12.52
C ARG A 133 -21.66 -0.32 -13.69
N LYS A 134 -20.48 0.04 -14.21
CA LYS A 134 -20.37 0.85 -15.43
C LYS A 134 -21.06 0.19 -16.61
N GLU A 135 -20.89 -1.11 -16.78
CA GLU A 135 -21.52 -1.89 -17.85
C GLU A 135 -23.05 -1.85 -17.73
N LYS A 136 -23.59 -2.08 -16.51
CA LYS A 136 -25.03 -1.99 -16.24
C LYS A 136 -25.60 -0.60 -16.49
N LEU A 137 -24.85 0.45 -16.19
CA LEU A 137 -25.23 1.84 -16.39
C LEU A 137 -24.93 2.36 -17.80
N LYS A 138 -24.37 1.54 -18.69
CA LYS A 138 -23.93 1.89 -20.04
C LYS A 138 -22.92 3.05 -20.07
N ILE A 139 -22.07 3.14 -19.05
CA ILE A 139 -20.95 4.06 -18.97
C ILE A 139 -19.74 3.39 -19.63
N GLY A 140 -18.95 4.15 -20.39
CA GLY A 140 -17.76 3.62 -21.06
C GLY A 140 -16.79 2.93 -20.09
N VAL A 141 -16.40 1.67 -20.42
CA VAL A 141 -15.47 0.87 -19.62
C VAL A 141 -14.04 1.22 -20.01
N SER A 142 -13.28 1.80 -19.08
CA SER A 142 -11.83 1.83 -19.19
C SER A 142 -11.26 0.59 -18.51
N ARG A 143 -10.56 -0.25 -19.24
CA ARG A 143 -9.91 -1.43 -18.67
C ARG A 143 -8.71 -1.00 -17.82
N CYS A 144 -8.86 -1.05 -16.51
CA CYS A 144 -7.73 -0.96 -15.61
C CYS A 144 -7.04 -2.33 -15.57
N THR A 145 -5.81 -2.41 -16.08
CA THR A 145 -5.13 -3.68 -16.31
C THR A 145 -4.27 -4.15 -15.15
N THR A 146 -3.86 -3.26 -14.24
CA THR A 146 -2.96 -3.64 -13.14
C THR A 146 -3.18 -2.75 -11.92
N ILE A 147 -3.36 -3.38 -10.75
CA ILE A 147 -3.43 -2.71 -9.47
C ILE A 147 -2.29 -3.19 -8.59
N SER A 148 -1.48 -2.25 -8.10
CA SER A 148 -0.51 -2.51 -7.06
C SER A 148 -1.18 -2.41 -5.69
N GLY A 149 -1.36 -3.55 -5.02
CA GLY A 149 -1.94 -3.60 -3.68
C GLY A 149 -1.18 -2.77 -2.65
N PRO A 150 0.15 -2.91 -2.52
CA PRO A 150 0.93 -2.10 -1.59
C PRO A 150 0.85 -0.60 -1.86
N GLU A 151 0.80 -0.18 -3.12
CA GLU A 151 0.61 1.21 -3.49
C GLU A 151 -0.76 1.73 -3.02
N MET A 152 -1.81 0.96 -3.25
CA MET A 152 -3.17 1.32 -2.82
C MET A 152 -3.27 1.49 -1.30
N PHE A 153 -2.56 0.67 -0.52
CA PHE A 153 -2.49 0.78 0.94
C PHE A 153 -1.52 1.84 1.45
N GLY A 154 -0.83 2.56 0.57
CA GLY A 154 0.13 3.61 0.96
C GLY A 154 1.48 3.09 1.43
N LEU A 155 1.74 1.79 1.35
CA LEU A 155 2.98 1.15 1.77
C LEU A 155 4.12 1.32 0.77
N TYR A 156 3.80 1.69 -0.45
CA TYR A 156 4.76 1.94 -1.52
C TYR A 156 5.39 3.33 -1.44
N SER A 157 4.70 4.32 -0.84
CA SER A 157 5.22 5.67 -0.73
C SER A 157 6.43 5.72 0.22
N PRO A 158 7.44 6.58 -0.03
CA PRO A 158 8.59 6.72 0.86
C PRO A 158 8.18 7.06 2.30
N LEU A 159 7.21 7.94 2.49
CA LEU A 159 6.72 8.30 3.81
C LEU A 159 5.97 7.14 4.49
N GLY A 160 5.04 6.48 3.78
CA GLY A 160 4.30 5.35 4.32
C GLY A 160 5.21 4.20 4.72
N SER A 161 6.16 3.84 3.87
CA SER A 161 7.16 2.81 4.16
C SER A 161 8.03 3.17 5.37
N HIS A 162 8.50 4.41 5.44
CA HIS A 162 9.30 4.91 6.57
C HIS A 162 8.53 4.83 7.91
N LEU A 163 7.29 5.29 7.93
CA LEU A 163 6.46 5.30 9.13
C LEU A 163 6.17 3.90 9.66
N VAL A 164 5.96 2.94 8.78
CA VAL A 164 5.68 1.54 9.14
C VAL A 164 6.92 0.82 9.66
N GLN A 165 8.12 1.16 9.16
CA GLN A 165 9.39 0.53 9.56
C GLN A 165 9.93 1.07 10.88
N ASN A 166 9.51 2.21 11.32
CA ASN A 166 9.91 2.83 12.57
C ASN A 166 8.82 2.72 13.62
#